data_f7ab586b871c9cefa039f8454445377c
#
_entry.id   f7ab586b871c9cefa039f8454445377c
#
_cell.length_a   1.000
_cell.length_b   1.000
_cell.length_c   1.000
_cell.angle_alpha   90.00
_cell.angle_beta   90.00
_cell.angle_gamma   90.00
#
_symmetry.space_group_name_H-M   'P 1'
#
loop_
_entity.id
_entity.type
_entity.pdbx_description
1 polymer ?
#
loop_
_entity_poly.entity_id
_entity_poly.type
_entity_poly.pdbx_seq_one_letter_code
_entity_poly.pdbx_strand_id
1 'polypeptide(L)'
;MKRKTYLLFMMLCIFIASCTTSKTTISQSANLANYQYASLTDVMNYHGSAALMDAEVKIYDAIENSRLQMVGDQAINELSYEQKQQLLLVRFGVTQNDEESIVTVNFVDYFSGRPVASCRGAFGLGIDRQGDFNGAIKRVASQIEKTFPKN
;
A
#
# COMPACT_ATOMS: atom_id res chain seq x y z
N MET A 1 -37.22 7.59 -30.50
CA MET A 1 -35.82 7.11 -30.55
C MET A 1 -34.95 7.64 -29.41
N LYS A 2 -35.01 8.91 -29.02
CA LYS A 2 -34.17 9.52 -27.97
C LYS A 2 -34.29 8.83 -26.59
N ARG A 3 -35.48 8.39 -26.18
CA ARG A 3 -35.72 7.79 -24.86
C ARG A 3 -35.05 6.42 -24.68
N LYS A 4 -34.93 5.61 -25.74
CA LYS A 4 -34.25 4.31 -25.72
C LYS A 4 -32.71 4.47 -25.64
N THR A 5 -32.17 5.54 -26.25
CA THR A 5 -30.74 5.86 -26.24
C THR A 5 -30.30 6.29 -24.83
N TYR A 6 -31.11 7.07 -24.10
CA TYR A 6 -30.82 7.47 -22.72
C TYR A 6 -30.85 6.25 -21.76
N LEU A 7 -31.77 5.32 -21.94
CA LEU A 7 -31.86 4.12 -21.14
C LEU A 7 -30.63 3.21 -21.35
N LEU A 8 -30.16 3.08 -22.59
CA LEU A 8 -28.97 2.32 -22.95
C LEU A 8 -27.71 2.96 -22.35
N PHE A 9 -27.61 4.31 -22.39
CA PHE A 9 -26.49 5.05 -21.83
C PHE A 9 -26.47 4.98 -20.29
N MET A 10 -27.63 5.05 -19.65
CA MET A 10 -27.78 4.90 -18.21
C MET A 10 -27.43 3.48 -17.74
N MET A 11 -27.79 2.46 -18.52
CA MET A 11 -27.44 1.06 -18.24
C MET A 11 -25.94 0.81 -18.41
N LEU A 12 -25.29 1.44 -19.38
CA LEU A 12 -23.83 1.35 -19.59
C LEU A 12 -23.04 1.96 -18.45
N CYS A 13 -23.52 3.04 -17.82
CA CYS A 13 -22.86 3.68 -16.67
C CYS A 13 -22.88 2.82 -15.38
N ILE A 14 -23.82 1.88 -15.24
CA ILE A 14 -23.94 1.03 -14.06
C ILE A 14 -22.88 -0.09 -14.07
N PHE A 15 -22.39 -0.49 -15.24
CA PHE A 15 -21.39 -1.55 -15.38
C PHE A 15 -19.94 -1.10 -15.09
N ILE A 16 -19.68 0.21 -14.96
CA ILE A 16 -18.33 0.72 -14.64
C ILE A 16 -18.08 0.84 -13.14
N ALA A 17 -18.99 0.45 -12.27
CA ALA A 17 -18.76 0.32 -10.84
C ALA A 17 -18.01 -1.00 -10.56
N SER A 18 -16.84 -1.16 -11.18
CA SER A 18 -15.95 -2.27 -10.86
C SER A 18 -15.49 -2.17 -9.40
N CYS A 19 -15.75 -3.21 -8.65
CA CYS A 19 -15.37 -3.36 -7.25
C CYS A 19 -13.85 -3.49 -7.07
N THR A 20 -13.11 -2.45 -7.41
CA THR A 20 -11.69 -2.37 -7.09
C THR A 20 -11.55 -1.71 -5.73
N THR A 21 -11.35 -2.49 -4.69
CA THR A 21 -11.37 -2.00 -3.31
C THR A 21 -9.97 -1.62 -2.84
N SER A 22 -9.73 -0.32 -2.69
CA SER A 22 -8.63 0.19 -1.85
C SER A 22 -9.14 0.40 -0.44
N LYS A 23 -8.41 -0.06 0.56
CA LYS A 23 -8.82 0.06 1.96
C LYS A 23 -7.61 0.29 2.85
N THR A 24 -7.74 1.22 3.79
CA THR A 24 -6.84 1.33 4.94
C THR A 24 -7.58 0.88 6.20
N THR A 25 -6.92 0.07 7.00
CA THR A 25 -7.35 -0.30 8.35
C THR A 25 -6.33 0.22 9.34
N ILE A 26 -6.77 0.98 10.34
CA ILE A 26 -5.93 1.52 11.40
C ILE A 26 -6.36 0.87 12.71
N SER A 27 -5.40 0.45 13.53
CA SER A 27 -5.66 -0.09 14.87
C SER A 27 -6.32 0.98 15.75
N GLN A 28 -7.38 0.63 16.46
CA GLN A 28 -8.08 1.57 17.35
C GLN A 28 -7.19 2.12 18.47
N SER A 29 -6.18 1.35 18.88
CA SER A 29 -5.22 1.76 19.92
C SER A 29 -4.01 2.52 19.37
N ALA A 30 -3.90 2.70 18.05
CA ALA A 30 -2.75 3.33 17.44
C ALA A 30 -2.98 4.84 17.30
N ASN A 31 -2.01 5.64 17.77
CA ASN A 31 -1.91 7.05 17.43
C ASN A 31 -0.85 7.22 16.35
N LEU A 32 -1.29 7.40 15.11
CA LEU A 32 -0.38 7.53 13.96
C LEU A 32 0.57 8.73 14.09
N ALA A 33 0.19 9.78 14.81
CA ALA A 33 1.03 10.97 15.00
C ALA A 33 2.33 10.66 15.77
N ASN A 34 2.37 9.57 16.52
CA ASN A 34 3.57 9.17 17.28
C ASN A 34 4.69 8.64 16.38
N TYR A 35 4.39 8.23 15.15
CA TYR A 35 5.37 7.59 14.28
C TYR A 35 5.94 8.59 13.27
N GLN A 36 7.25 8.65 13.18
CA GLN A 36 8.00 9.54 12.29
C GLN A 36 8.93 8.78 11.33
N TYR A 37 9.30 7.55 11.69
CA TYR A 37 10.25 6.74 10.94
C TYR A 37 9.61 5.47 10.43
N ALA A 38 10.08 4.99 9.29
CA ALA A 38 9.69 3.71 8.73
C ALA A 38 10.92 2.97 8.18
N SER A 39 10.99 1.68 8.42
CA SER A 39 11.97 0.80 7.79
C SER A 39 11.24 -0.30 7.03
N LEU A 40 11.57 -0.45 5.76
CA LEU A 40 11.08 -1.55 4.95
C LEU A 40 11.95 -2.76 5.27
N THR A 41 11.36 -3.80 5.87
CA THR A 41 12.10 -5.01 6.25
C THR A 41 12.61 -5.72 5.01
N ASP A 42 13.86 -6.18 5.09
CA ASP A 42 14.60 -6.81 4.00
C ASP A 42 13.79 -7.90 3.29
N VAL A 43 13.70 -7.73 2.00
CA VAL A 43 12.98 -8.58 1.05
C VAL A 43 13.91 -9.61 0.40
N MET A 44 15.16 -9.72 0.87
CA MET A 44 16.18 -10.63 0.31
C MET A 44 15.75 -12.10 0.26
N ASN A 45 14.66 -12.46 0.91
CA ASN A 45 14.05 -13.79 0.83
C ASN A 45 13.11 -13.99 -0.37
N TYR A 46 12.96 -13.01 -1.26
CA TYR A 46 12.03 -13.11 -2.41
C TYR A 46 12.60 -13.85 -3.64
N HIS A 47 13.54 -14.71 -3.47
CA HIS A 47 14.02 -15.70 -4.48
C HIS A 47 13.73 -15.32 -5.93
N GLY A 48 14.08 -14.08 -6.35
CA GLY A 48 14.05 -13.67 -7.75
C GLY A 48 12.68 -13.28 -8.32
N SER A 49 11.66 -13.02 -7.50
CA SER A 49 10.40 -12.49 -8.01
C SER A 49 10.54 -11.01 -8.43
N ALA A 50 10.60 -10.78 -9.75
CA ALA A 50 10.69 -9.43 -10.30
C ALA A 50 9.51 -8.53 -9.87
N ALA A 51 8.32 -9.10 -9.73
CA ALA A 51 7.13 -8.36 -9.27
C ALA A 51 7.28 -7.87 -7.82
N LEU A 52 7.91 -8.65 -6.94
CA LEU A 52 8.15 -8.25 -5.56
C LEU A 52 9.23 -7.17 -5.46
N MET A 53 10.29 -7.25 -6.27
CA MET A 53 11.32 -6.20 -6.34
C MET A 53 10.74 -4.87 -6.88
N ASP A 54 9.90 -4.93 -7.90
CA ASP A 54 9.21 -3.74 -8.44
C ASP A 54 8.23 -3.15 -7.43
N ALA A 55 7.51 -4.00 -6.67
CA ALA A 55 6.65 -3.57 -5.58
C ALA A 55 7.43 -2.86 -4.48
N GLU A 56 8.58 -3.41 -4.08
CA GLU A 56 9.44 -2.84 -3.05
C GLU A 56 9.85 -1.41 -3.37
N VAL A 57 10.39 -1.19 -4.58
CA VAL A 57 10.81 0.15 -5.02
C VAL A 57 9.64 1.14 -4.96
N LYS A 58 8.48 0.75 -5.51
CA LYS A 58 7.31 1.63 -5.56
C LYS A 58 6.69 1.89 -4.18
N ILE A 59 6.76 0.92 -3.27
CA ILE A 59 6.31 1.09 -1.88
C ILE A 59 7.29 2.00 -1.13
N TYR A 60 8.59 1.82 -1.35
CA TYR A 60 9.61 2.71 -0.79
C TYR A 60 9.35 4.17 -1.20
N ASP A 61 9.17 4.42 -2.50
CA ASP A 61 8.84 5.75 -3.05
C ASP A 61 7.56 6.32 -2.41
N ALA A 62 6.53 5.49 -2.23
CA ALA A 62 5.27 5.92 -1.62
C ALA A 62 5.44 6.31 -0.14
N ILE A 63 6.31 5.63 0.60
CA ILE A 63 6.62 5.98 1.98
C ILE A 63 7.44 7.26 2.03
N GLU A 64 8.44 7.45 1.17
CA GLU A 64 9.19 8.71 1.07
C GLU A 64 8.31 9.91 0.66
N ASN A 65 7.27 9.66 -0.14
CA ASN A 65 6.27 10.65 -0.49
C ASN A 65 5.27 10.93 0.63
N SER A 66 5.27 10.15 1.71
CA SER A 66 4.52 10.41 2.93
C SER A 66 5.32 11.28 3.91
N ARG A 67 4.78 11.52 5.11
CA ARG A 67 5.51 12.24 6.19
C ARG A 67 6.54 11.37 6.92
N LEU A 68 6.57 10.06 6.65
CA LEU A 68 7.49 9.14 7.30
C LEU A 68 8.88 9.25 6.69
N GLN A 69 9.90 9.32 7.54
CA GLN A 69 11.30 9.29 7.12
C GLN A 69 11.76 7.84 7.00
N MET A 70 12.24 7.47 5.82
CA MET A 70 12.80 6.13 5.61
C MET A 70 14.14 5.94 6.32
N VAL A 71 14.28 4.79 6.97
CA VAL A 71 15.49 4.34 7.65
C VAL A 71 15.87 2.98 7.10
N GLY A 72 17.09 2.84 6.60
CA GLY A 72 17.61 1.54 6.14
C GLY A 72 17.78 0.56 7.32
N ASP A 73 17.62 -0.73 7.06
CA ASP A 73 17.71 -1.78 8.10
C ASP A 73 19.00 -1.69 8.92
N GLN A 74 20.13 -1.43 8.27
CA GLN A 74 21.43 -1.31 8.95
C GLN A 74 21.49 -0.09 9.89
N ALA A 75 20.80 1.00 9.53
CA ALA A 75 20.78 2.25 10.31
C ALA A 75 19.80 2.19 11.51
N ILE A 76 18.94 1.17 11.62
CA ILE A 76 18.05 1.03 12.78
C ILE A 76 18.85 0.96 14.10
N ASN A 77 20.01 0.33 14.09
CA ASN A 77 20.84 0.22 15.27
C ASN A 77 21.42 1.55 15.75
N GLU A 78 21.57 2.52 14.83
CA GLU A 78 22.09 3.87 15.09
C GLU A 78 21.03 4.81 15.67
N LEU A 79 19.75 4.46 15.56
CA LEU A 79 18.65 5.25 16.11
C LEU A 79 18.71 5.27 17.64
N SER A 80 18.41 6.43 18.22
CA SER A 80 18.20 6.56 19.67
C SER A 80 16.98 5.75 20.13
N TYR A 81 16.86 5.56 21.45
CA TYR A 81 15.70 4.85 22.02
C TYR A 81 14.39 5.58 21.66
N GLU A 82 14.37 6.91 21.75
CA GLU A 82 13.21 7.75 21.44
C GLU A 82 12.82 7.67 19.96
N GLN A 83 13.80 7.63 19.06
CA GLN A 83 13.58 7.45 17.63
C GLN A 83 13.01 6.05 17.32
N LYS A 84 13.51 5.02 17.99
CA LYS A 84 12.99 3.65 17.88
C LYS A 84 11.55 3.53 18.36
N GLN A 85 11.11 4.33 19.36
CA GLN A 85 9.71 4.39 19.77
C GLN A 85 8.77 4.98 18.70
N GLN A 86 9.33 5.70 17.74
CA GLN A 86 8.61 6.34 16.64
C GLN A 86 8.79 5.58 15.32
N LEU A 87 9.36 4.38 15.36
CA LEU A 87 9.69 3.57 14.19
C LEU A 87 8.60 2.56 13.87
N LEU A 88 8.20 2.52 12.62
CA LEU A 88 7.38 1.48 12.04
C LEU A 88 8.22 0.52 11.19
N LEU A 89 8.07 -0.77 11.42
CA LEU A 89 8.52 -1.78 10.48
C LEU A 89 7.44 -1.96 9.40
N VAL A 90 7.87 -1.91 8.14
CA VAL A 90 6.97 -2.06 7.01
C VAL A 90 7.17 -3.44 6.39
N ARG A 91 6.08 -4.15 6.20
CA ARG A 91 6.04 -5.45 5.52
C ARG A 91 4.99 -5.38 4.42
N PHE A 92 5.26 -6.01 3.29
CA PHE A 92 4.29 -6.07 2.22
C PHE A 92 4.14 -7.47 1.63
N GLY A 93 3.05 -7.67 0.93
CA GLY A 93 2.77 -8.89 0.18
C GLY A 93 2.04 -8.56 -1.10
N VAL A 94 2.29 -9.39 -2.12
CA VAL A 94 1.64 -9.31 -3.42
C VAL A 94 0.93 -10.62 -3.68
N THR A 95 -0.34 -10.55 -4.07
CA THR A 95 -1.11 -11.68 -4.57
C THR A 95 -1.61 -11.34 -5.96
N GLN A 96 -1.34 -12.23 -6.91
CA GLN A 96 -1.80 -12.11 -8.29
C GLN A 96 -2.58 -13.37 -8.66
N ASN A 97 -3.78 -13.20 -9.15
CA ASN A 97 -4.59 -14.26 -9.74
C ASN A 97 -5.07 -13.83 -11.13
N ASP A 98 -5.95 -14.61 -11.74
CA ASP A 98 -6.45 -14.33 -13.09
C ASP A 98 -7.49 -13.20 -13.12
N GLU A 99 -8.00 -12.76 -11.97
CA GLU A 99 -9.04 -11.75 -11.85
C GLU A 99 -8.49 -10.40 -11.40
N GLU A 100 -7.51 -10.40 -10.46
CA GLU A 100 -6.97 -9.17 -9.88
C GLU A 100 -5.54 -9.35 -9.34
N SER A 101 -4.85 -8.23 -9.19
CA SER A 101 -3.64 -8.10 -8.37
C SER A 101 -3.98 -7.37 -7.07
N ILE A 102 -3.45 -7.87 -5.96
CA ILE A 102 -3.62 -7.28 -4.63
C ILE A 102 -2.24 -6.99 -4.05
N VAL A 103 -2.05 -5.77 -3.58
CA VAL A 103 -0.87 -5.39 -2.80
C VAL A 103 -1.33 -4.94 -1.43
N THR A 104 -0.72 -5.50 -0.40
CA THR A 104 -0.98 -5.14 0.99
C THR A 104 0.30 -4.70 1.67
N VAL A 105 0.27 -3.54 2.34
CA VAL A 105 1.39 -2.99 3.10
C VAL A 105 0.96 -2.85 4.56
N ASN A 106 1.71 -3.48 5.45
CA ASN A 106 1.44 -3.49 6.88
C ASN A 106 2.52 -2.69 7.61
N PHE A 107 2.08 -1.78 8.46
CA PHE A 107 2.90 -0.97 9.35
C PHE A 107 2.79 -1.54 10.76
N VAL A 108 3.93 -1.89 11.34
CA VAL A 108 4.02 -2.60 12.62
C VAL A 108 4.90 -1.79 13.56
N ASP A 109 4.46 -1.58 14.78
CA ASP A 109 5.26 -0.91 15.81
C ASP A 109 6.54 -1.71 16.12
N TYR A 110 7.67 -1.03 16.12
CA TYR A 110 8.99 -1.66 16.26
C TYR A 110 9.16 -2.41 17.56
N PHE A 111 8.72 -1.84 18.68
CA PHE A 111 8.92 -2.46 19.99
C PHE A 111 7.93 -3.54 20.32
N SER A 112 6.65 -3.27 20.07
CA SER A 112 5.59 -4.19 20.47
C SER A 112 5.30 -5.27 19.43
N GLY A 113 5.73 -5.08 18.19
CA GLY A 113 5.37 -5.94 17.08
C GLY A 113 3.86 -5.89 16.70
N ARG A 114 3.11 -4.93 17.25
CA ARG A 114 1.67 -4.83 17.00
C ARG A 114 1.38 -4.14 15.67
N PRO A 115 0.43 -4.64 14.89
CA PRO A 115 -0.04 -3.93 13.70
C PRO A 115 -0.62 -2.56 14.07
N VAL A 116 -0.17 -1.53 13.39
CA VAL A 116 -0.59 -0.13 13.54
C VAL A 116 -1.57 0.26 12.43
N ALA A 117 -1.19 -0.02 11.20
CA ALA A 117 -2.00 0.23 10.01
C ALA A 117 -1.75 -0.82 8.94
N SER A 118 -2.75 -1.04 8.10
CA SER A 118 -2.67 -1.89 6.92
C SER A 118 -3.31 -1.17 5.74
N CYS A 119 -2.54 -0.94 4.68
CA CYS A 119 -2.98 -0.35 3.43
C CYS A 119 -3.11 -1.45 2.37
N ARG A 120 -4.27 -1.55 1.73
CA ARG A 120 -4.53 -2.52 0.67
C ARG A 120 -4.93 -1.81 -0.61
N GLY A 121 -4.30 -2.18 -1.72
CA GLY A 121 -4.70 -1.82 -3.07
C GLY A 121 -5.03 -3.08 -3.87
N ALA A 122 -6.18 -3.10 -4.53
CA ALA A 122 -6.56 -4.18 -5.44
C ALA A 122 -6.98 -3.61 -6.80
N PHE A 123 -6.59 -4.27 -7.89
CA PHE A 123 -6.95 -3.86 -9.23
C PHE A 123 -7.08 -5.09 -10.15
N GLY A 124 -8.16 -5.14 -10.95
CA GLY A 124 -8.49 -6.25 -11.84
C GLY A 124 -9.15 -5.78 -13.14
N LEU A 125 -8.76 -4.61 -13.67
CA LEU A 125 -9.29 -4.05 -14.91
C LEU A 125 -8.18 -3.79 -15.95
N GLY A 126 -6.98 -4.28 -15.68
CA GLY A 126 -5.88 -4.22 -16.63
C GLY A 126 -6.14 -5.13 -17.84
N ILE A 127 -5.47 -4.84 -18.93
CA ILE A 127 -5.51 -5.68 -20.13
C ILE A 127 -4.69 -6.96 -19.90
N ASP A 128 -3.75 -6.88 -18.95
CA ASP A 128 -2.84 -7.95 -18.57
C ASP A 128 -2.50 -7.91 -17.07
N ARG A 129 -1.85 -8.96 -16.56
CA ARG A 129 -1.43 -9.07 -15.17
C ARG A 129 -0.51 -7.94 -14.71
N GLN A 130 0.32 -7.41 -15.60
CA GLN A 130 1.22 -6.30 -15.28
C GLN A 130 0.44 -4.99 -15.11
N GLY A 131 -0.59 -4.75 -15.92
CA GLY A 131 -1.50 -3.63 -15.77
C GLY A 131 -2.27 -3.68 -14.44
N ASP A 132 -2.75 -4.86 -14.06
CA ASP A 132 -3.44 -5.08 -12.77
C ASP A 132 -2.48 -4.84 -11.60
N PHE A 133 -1.27 -5.34 -11.67
CA PHE A 133 -0.25 -5.10 -10.66
C PHE A 133 0.09 -3.61 -10.51
N ASN A 134 0.32 -2.90 -11.61
CA ASN A 134 0.59 -1.47 -11.58
C ASN A 134 -0.59 -0.67 -10.99
N GLY A 135 -1.82 -1.08 -11.32
CA GLY A 135 -3.03 -0.49 -10.75
C GLY A 135 -3.13 -0.71 -9.23
N ALA A 136 -2.84 -1.91 -8.76
CA ALA A 136 -2.84 -2.26 -7.33
C ALA A 136 -1.76 -1.48 -6.56
N ILE A 137 -0.54 -1.39 -7.09
CA ILE A 137 0.56 -0.59 -6.53
C ILE A 137 0.16 0.88 -6.41
N LYS A 138 -0.34 1.49 -7.49
CA LYS A 138 -0.78 2.89 -7.47
C LYS A 138 -1.82 3.16 -6.39
N ARG A 139 -2.71 2.21 -6.17
CA ARG A 139 -3.77 2.31 -5.16
C ARG A 139 -3.22 2.18 -3.75
N VAL A 140 -2.35 1.22 -3.47
CA VAL A 140 -1.75 1.08 -2.15
C VAL A 140 -0.86 2.28 -1.82
N ALA A 141 -0.10 2.81 -2.78
CA ALA A 141 0.68 4.04 -2.63
C ALA A 141 -0.21 5.22 -2.20
N SER A 142 -1.32 5.43 -2.89
CA SER A 142 -2.30 6.47 -2.51
C SER A 142 -2.90 6.25 -1.11
N GLN A 143 -3.07 5.00 -0.66
CA GLN A 143 -3.51 4.73 0.71
C GLN A 143 -2.43 5.07 1.74
N ILE A 144 -1.15 4.79 1.45
CA ILE A 144 -0.02 5.14 2.32
C ILE A 144 0.06 6.66 2.49
N GLU A 145 0.04 7.42 1.41
CA GLU A 145 0.08 8.89 1.42
C GLU A 145 -1.09 9.50 2.21
N LYS A 146 -2.30 8.95 2.06
CA LYS A 146 -3.48 9.39 2.83
C LYS A 146 -3.41 9.01 4.30
N THR A 147 -2.76 7.91 4.64
CA THR A 147 -2.62 7.43 6.03
C THR A 147 -1.55 8.23 6.78
N PHE A 148 -0.50 8.62 6.08
CA PHE A 148 0.61 9.41 6.61
C PHE A 148 0.85 10.67 5.76
N PRO A 149 -0.07 11.64 5.74
CA PRO A 149 0.02 12.79 4.86
C PRO A 149 1.23 13.67 5.19
N LYS A 150 1.91 14.19 4.17
CA LYS A 150 2.85 15.31 4.34
C LYS A 150 2.06 16.54 4.79
N ASN A 151 2.57 17.22 5.79
CA ASN A 151 2.02 18.49 6.26
C ASN A 151 2.33 19.61 5.26
#